data_daf32277d1fb1c31e3969276b002a9ca
#
_entry.id   daf32277d1fb1c31e3969276b002a9ca
#
_cell.length_a   1.000
_cell.length_b   1.000
_cell.length_c   1.000
_cell.angle_alpha   90.00
_cell.angle_beta   90.00
_cell.angle_gamma   90.00
#
_symmetry.space_group_name_H-M   'P 1'
#
loop_
_entity.id
_entity.type
_entity.pdbx_description
1 polymer ?
#
loop_
_entity_poly.entity_id
_entity_poly.type
_entity_poly.pdbx_seq_one_letter_code
_entity_poly.pdbx_strand_id
1 'polypeptide(L)' 'MIGTVKFFNTSKGFGFISPEGGGKDVFVHATAVEAAGMHSLAEGQRVSFDVQPDAKGAKAVNLKSA' A
#
# COMPACT_ATOMS: atom_id res chain seq x y z
N MET A 1 0.87 -1.76 -10.95
CA MET A 1 2.18 -1.83 -10.27
C MET A 1 2.11 -2.85 -9.16
N ILE A 2 3.18 -3.57 -8.95
CA ILE A 2 3.25 -4.60 -7.89
C ILE A 2 4.34 -4.19 -6.91
N GLY A 3 4.11 -4.46 -5.63
CA GLY A 3 5.11 -4.20 -4.61
C GLY A 3 4.94 -5.12 -3.43
N THR A 4 5.82 -4.96 -2.46
CA THR A 4 5.83 -5.74 -1.23
C THR A 4 5.53 -4.81 -0.07
N VAL A 5 4.62 -5.20 0.79
CA VAL A 5 4.28 -4.41 1.97
C VAL A 5 5.49 -4.36 2.89
N LYS A 6 5.97 -3.15 3.17
CA LYS A 6 7.10 -2.95 4.07
C LYS A 6 6.63 -3.03 5.52
N PHE A 7 5.55 -2.36 5.83
CA PHE A 7 4.84 -2.51 7.10
C PHE A 7 3.46 -1.89 6.98
N PHE A 8 2.57 -2.25 7.88
CA PHE A 8 1.27 -1.63 7.98
C PHE A 8 0.85 -1.56 9.44
N ASN A 9 0.49 -0.35 9.89
CA ASN A 9 0.08 -0.12 11.27
C ASN A 9 -1.44 0.05 11.32
N THR A 10 -2.15 -0.97 11.80
CA THR A 10 -3.60 -0.94 11.85
C THR A 10 -4.12 0.09 12.87
N SER A 11 -3.36 0.32 13.93
CA SER A 11 -3.75 1.29 14.96
C SER A 11 -3.73 2.72 14.42
N LYS A 12 -2.74 3.04 13.61
CA LYS A 12 -2.62 4.37 13.00
C LYS A 12 -3.31 4.46 11.65
N GLY A 13 -3.63 3.33 11.06
CA GLY A 13 -4.35 3.27 9.80
C GLY A 13 -3.53 3.61 8.56
N PHE A 14 -2.24 3.30 8.56
CA PHE A 14 -1.41 3.53 7.39
C PHE A 14 -0.22 2.58 7.34
N GLY A 15 0.40 2.50 6.17
CA GLY A 15 1.59 1.70 5.97
C GLY A 15 2.33 2.14 4.73
N PHE A 16 3.34 1.37 4.36
CA PHE A 16 4.15 1.65 3.18
C PHE A 16 4.38 0.38 2.38
N ILE A 17 4.42 0.55 1.06
CA ILE A 17 4.67 -0.53 0.11
C ILE A 17 5.96 -0.20 -0.62
N SER A 18 6.85 -1.17 -0.72
CA SER A 18 8.08 -1.03 -1.48
C SER A 18 7.79 -1.50 -2.91
N PRO A 19 7.81 -0.59 -3.91
CA PRO A 19 7.50 -0.98 -5.28
C PRO A 19 8.54 -1.96 -5.83
N GLU A 20 8.07 -2.91 -6.62
CA GLU A 20 8.96 -3.80 -7.33
C GLU A 20 9.73 -3.01 -8.37
N GLY A 21 11.01 -3.28 -8.49
CA GLY A 21 11.87 -2.53 -9.40
C GLY A 21 12.54 -1.34 -8.77
N GLY A 22 12.28 -1.07 -7.49
CA GLY A 22 12.91 0.01 -6.76
C GLY A 22 12.11 1.29 -6.78
N GLY A 23 12.68 2.34 -6.23
CA GLY A 23 12.02 3.62 -6.10
C GLY A 23 11.62 3.90 -4.66
N LYS A 24 10.92 4.99 -4.46
CA LYS A 24 10.47 5.40 -3.13
C LYS A 24 9.29 4.58 -2.67
N ASP A 25 9.20 4.37 -1.35
CA ASP A 25 8.06 3.69 -0.76
C ASP A 25 6.77 4.44 -1.08
N VAL A 26 5.71 3.68 -1.28
CA VAL A 26 4.39 4.23 -1.59
C VAL A 26 3.54 4.15 -0.33
N PHE A 27 2.94 5.27 0.05
CA PHE A 27 2.06 5.35 1.20
C PHE A 27 0.75 4.62 0.90
N VAL A 28 0.25 3.88 1.89
CA VAL A 28 -1.06 3.22 1.79
C VAL A 28 -1.87 3.54 3.03
N HIS A 29 -3.11 3.98 2.86
CA HIS A 29 -4.00 4.29 3.98
C HIS A 29 -4.98 3.14 4.19
N ALA A 30 -5.44 2.99 5.43
CA ALA A 30 -6.39 1.93 5.78
C ALA A 30 -7.66 1.97 4.93
N THR A 31 -8.10 3.16 4.53
CA THR A 31 -9.29 3.28 3.68
C THR A 31 -9.10 2.58 2.34
N ALA A 32 -7.89 2.62 1.78
CA ALA A 32 -7.60 1.93 0.53
C ALA A 32 -7.61 0.41 0.73
N VAL A 33 -7.13 -0.04 1.88
CA VAL A 33 -7.14 -1.46 2.23
C VAL A 33 -8.57 -1.95 2.39
N GLU A 34 -9.40 -1.19 3.08
CA GLU A 34 -10.80 -1.53 3.28
C GLU A 34 -11.57 -1.54 1.97
N ALA A 35 -11.32 -0.58 1.10
CA ALA A 35 -11.95 -0.48 -0.21
C ALA A 35 -11.61 -1.70 -1.07
N ALA A 36 -10.46 -2.32 -0.85
CA ALA A 36 -10.04 -3.52 -1.55
C ALA A 36 -10.63 -4.80 -0.93
N GLY A 37 -11.40 -4.67 0.14
CA GLY A 37 -11.98 -5.82 0.83
C GLY A 37 -11.03 -6.51 1.78
N MET A 38 -9.94 -5.85 2.14
CA MET A 38 -8.96 -6.39 3.08
C MET A 38 -9.11 -5.72 4.44
N HIS A 39 -8.69 -6.41 5.50
CA HIS A 39 -8.71 -5.83 6.84
C HIS A 39 -7.39 -5.15 7.17
N SER A 40 -6.30 -5.72 6.73
CA SER A 40 -4.97 -5.19 6.98
C SER A 40 -4.00 -5.78 5.96
N LEU A 41 -2.76 -5.32 6.01
CA LEU A 41 -1.69 -5.84 5.17
C LEU A 41 -0.62 -6.44 6.06
N ALA A 42 -0.12 -7.60 5.69
CA ALA A 42 0.96 -8.25 6.42
C ALA A 42 2.31 -7.78 5.88
N GLU A 43 3.30 -7.67 6.74
CA GLU A 43 4.66 -7.36 6.33
C GLU A 43 5.15 -8.44 5.37
N GLY A 44 5.70 -8.02 4.24
CA GLY A 44 6.18 -8.94 3.22
C GLY A 44 5.12 -9.41 2.23
N GLN A 45 3.87 -9.01 2.43
CA GLN A 45 2.78 -9.37 1.52
C GLN A 45 2.97 -8.69 0.17
N ARG A 46 2.72 -9.43 -0.92
CA ARG A 46 2.76 -8.87 -2.27
C ARG A 46 1.38 -8.35 -2.63
N VAL A 47 1.35 -7.14 -3.17
CA VAL A 47 0.09 -6.50 -3.58
C VAL A 47 0.25 -5.84 -4.93
N SER A 48 -0.84 -5.75 -5.65
CA SER A 48 -0.95 -4.96 -6.86
C SER A 48 -1.68 -3.66 -6.52
N PHE A 49 -1.25 -2.56 -7.08
CA PHE A 49 -1.84 -1.25 -6.77
C PHE A 49 -1.55 -0.25 -7.87
N ASP A 50 -2.32 0.84 -7.86
CA ASP A 50 -2.04 2.00 -8.69
C ASP A 50 -1.45 3.09 -7.80
N VAL A 51 -0.67 3.98 -8.39
CA VAL A 51 -0.06 5.08 -7.66
C VAL A 51 -0.80 6.36 -8.04
N GLN A 52 -1.22 7.10 -7.02
CA GLN A 52 -1.89 8.38 -7.21
C GLN A 52 -1.09 9.47 -6.50
N PRO A 53 -0.83 10.61 -7.16
CA PRO A 53 -0.14 11.71 -6.48
C PRO A 53 -1.03 12.28 -5.36
N ASP A 54 -0.39 12.65 -4.28
CA ASP A 54 -1.05 13.22 -3.11
C ASP A 54 -0.14 14.32 -2.54
N ALA A 55 -0.69 15.16 -1.67
CA ALA A 55 0.08 16.23 -1.03
C ALA A 55 1.31 15.70 -0.29
N LYS A 56 1.25 14.49 0.20
CA LYS A 56 2.34 13.84 0.94
C LYS A 56 3.24 12.98 0.05
N GLY A 57 3.00 12.97 -1.25
CA GLY A 57 3.74 12.15 -2.19
C GLY A 57 2.85 11.12 -2.86
N ALA A 58 3.40 9.97 -3.21
CA ALA A 58 2.64 8.92 -3.88
C ALA A 58 1.86 8.09 -2.87
N LYS A 59 0.61 7.77 -3.20
CA LYS A 59 -0.19 6.87 -2.38
C LYS A 59 -0.75 5.74 -3.23
N ALA A 60 -0.93 4.58 -2.61
CA ALA A 60 -1.45 3.41 -3.28
C ALA A 60 -2.97 3.42 -3.27
N VAL A 61 -3.55 3.10 -4.43
CA VAL A 61 -5.01 2.97 -4.58
C VAL A 61 -5.28 1.71 -5.39
N ASN A 62 -6.53 1.27 -5.41
CA ASN A 62 -6.95 0.09 -6.16
C ASN A 62 -6.11 -1.15 -5.81
N LEU A 63 -5.98 -1.41 -4.50
CA LEU A 63 -5.19 -2.53 -4.01
C LEU A 63 -5.83 -3.86 -4.35
N LYS A 64 -5.00 -4.84 -4.67
CA LYS A 64 -5.40 -6.23 -4.87
C LYS A 64 -4.27 -7.13 -4.40
N SER A 65 -4.63 -8.35 -3.98
CA SER A 65 -3.62 -9.36 -3.72
C SER A 65 -2.90 -9.71 -5.01
N ALA A 66 -1.60 -9.78 -4.94
CA ALA A 66 -0.79 -10.13 -6.11
C ALA A 66 -0.41 -11.60 -6.10
#